data_11cf4364b4f7ad632bbcf9ad7181e914
#
_entry.id   11cf4364b4f7ad632bbcf9ad7181e914
#
_cell.length_a   1.000
_cell.length_b   1.000
_cell.length_c   1.000
_cell.angle_alpha   90.00
_cell.angle_beta   90.00
_cell.angle_gamma   90.00
#
_symmetry.space_group_name_H-M   'P 1'
#
loop_
_entity.id
_entity.type
_entity.pdbx_description
1 polymer ?
#
loop_
_entity_poly.entity_id
_entity_poly.type
_entity_poly.pdbx_seq_one_letter_code
_entity_poly.pdbx_strand_id
1 'polypeptide(L)'
;LLQLGITTIYHSFSLYSDELLGKSPLRTKESVLEMAELIADIQNRSHLIHHRFHLRLEIDNVDAFDIARDMIARNLIHEISFMDHTPGQGQYRNLEVYRETVDKYHGMENEGKTFEEVLEHHRNKKVLSFAQLQELADLAHQNHITVASHDDDTLEKLHLNRQLGVDISEFPITEEVAKAAHNMGFYTIAGAPNILLGGSHSGNMSAAQAIQNGSVDILCSDYFPQALLHSLFVMRDKYGRTLPEMANKVSLNPAKAMGIADDYGSIEAGKKADLVIADILDGYPVVTHVLVDGKTTSRVEYRGHSI
;
A
#
# COMPACT_ATOMS: atom_id res chain seq x y z
N LEU A 1 -3.83 -3.19 15.57
CA LEU A 1 -4.14 -3.88 14.31
C LEU A 1 -4.92 -5.16 14.55
N LEU A 2 -4.43 -6.07 15.41
CA LEU A 2 -5.06 -7.36 15.70
C LEU A 2 -6.57 -7.23 16.03
N GLN A 3 -6.95 -6.32 16.94
CA GLN A 3 -8.34 -6.10 17.31
C GLN A 3 -9.22 -5.50 16.20
N LEU A 4 -8.60 -5.05 15.12
CA LEU A 4 -9.27 -4.57 13.91
C LEU A 4 -9.43 -5.68 12.84
N GLY A 5 -9.00 -6.91 13.17
CA GLY A 5 -9.07 -8.06 12.27
C GLY A 5 -7.93 -8.14 11.26
N ILE A 6 -6.82 -7.44 11.48
CA ILE A 6 -5.65 -7.50 10.63
C ILE A 6 -4.70 -8.57 11.17
N THR A 7 -4.49 -9.63 10.39
CA THR A 7 -3.61 -10.76 10.73
C THR A 7 -2.25 -10.68 10.04
N THR A 8 -2.15 -9.94 8.93
CA THR A 8 -0.89 -9.72 8.21
C THR A 8 -0.75 -8.24 7.87
N ILE A 9 0.44 -7.68 8.09
CA ILE A 9 0.77 -6.31 7.72
C ILE A 9 2.05 -6.27 6.88
N TYR A 10 2.04 -5.48 5.81
CA TYR A 10 3.20 -5.02 5.08
C TYR A 10 3.54 -3.62 5.56
N HIS A 11 4.61 -3.47 6.32
CA HIS A 11 5.06 -2.19 6.83
C HIS A 11 5.73 -1.40 5.72
N SER A 12 5.11 -0.31 5.29
CA SER A 12 5.60 0.53 4.19
C SER A 12 6.56 1.59 4.69
N PHE A 13 7.81 1.51 4.25
CA PHE A 13 8.86 2.49 4.56
C PHE A 13 9.43 3.07 3.29
N SER A 14 9.44 4.42 3.23
CA SER A 14 10.02 5.16 2.11
C SER A 14 11.48 5.49 2.38
N LEU A 15 12.31 5.27 1.39
CA LEU A 15 13.72 5.64 1.39
C LEU A 15 13.89 6.92 0.58
N TYR A 16 13.94 8.06 1.28
CA TYR A 16 14.09 9.39 0.68
C TYR A 16 15.54 9.83 0.60
N SER A 17 15.90 10.53 -0.48
CA SER A 17 17.20 11.21 -0.61
C SER A 17 17.15 12.65 -0.16
N ASP A 18 15.97 13.28 -0.07
CA ASP A 18 15.82 14.73 -0.03
C ASP A 18 15.51 15.26 1.37
N GLU A 19 16.32 16.24 1.76
CA GLU A 19 16.10 17.03 2.97
C GLU A 19 14.90 17.99 2.84
N LEU A 20 14.43 18.26 1.61
CA LEU A 20 13.37 19.21 1.32
C LEU A 20 11.96 18.70 1.67
N LEU A 21 11.70 17.39 1.66
CA LEU A 21 10.39 16.83 2.04
C LEU A 21 10.28 16.49 3.54
N GLY A 22 11.08 17.15 4.37
CA GLY A 22 11.10 17.02 5.82
C GLY A 22 12.01 15.90 6.31
N LYS A 23 12.90 16.26 7.22
CA LYS A 23 13.80 15.33 7.92
C LYS A 23 12.99 14.44 8.84
N SER A 24 12.52 13.31 8.32
CA SER A 24 11.99 12.26 9.19
C SER A 24 13.13 11.31 9.56
N PRO A 25 13.45 11.14 10.85
CA PRO A 25 14.48 10.20 11.26
C PRO A 25 14.16 8.75 10.86
N LEU A 26 12.91 8.44 10.54
CA LEU A 26 12.47 7.10 10.09
C LEU A 26 12.69 6.83 8.60
N ARG A 27 13.14 7.84 7.82
CA ARG A 27 13.30 7.73 6.36
C ARG A 27 14.76 7.76 5.90
N THR A 28 15.70 7.72 6.86
CA THR A 28 17.12 7.58 6.55
C THR A 28 17.45 6.15 6.17
N LYS A 29 18.53 5.96 5.43
CA LYS A 29 19.05 4.64 5.05
C LYS A 29 19.21 3.71 6.26
N GLU A 30 19.85 4.23 7.29
CA GLU A 30 20.15 3.48 8.51
C GLU A 30 18.86 3.02 9.20
N SER A 31 17.89 3.94 9.36
CA SER A 31 16.61 3.64 10.02
C SER A 31 15.76 2.66 9.22
N VAL A 32 15.71 2.79 7.89
CA VAL A 32 14.95 1.88 7.02
C VAL A 32 15.54 0.48 7.09
N LEU A 33 16.88 0.34 7.06
CA LEU A 33 17.56 -0.95 7.19
C LEU A 33 17.35 -1.56 8.58
N GLU A 34 17.52 -0.78 9.64
CA GLU A 34 17.29 -1.22 11.03
C GLU A 34 15.84 -1.70 11.23
N MET A 35 14.86 -0.98 10.66
CA MET A 35 13.45 -1.38 10.72
C MET A 35 13.18 -2.66 9.95
N ALA A 36 13.81 -2.88 8.80
CA ALA A 36 13.67 -4.11 8.04
C ALA A 36 14.25 -5.31 8.81
N GLU A 37 15.42 -5.16 9.42
CA GLU A 37 16.04 -6.17 10.26
C GLU A 37 15.19 -6.46 11.52
N LEU A 38 14.65 -5.43 12.17
CA LEU A 38 13.76 -5.58 13.32
C LEU A 38 12.48 -6.33 12.95
N ILE A 39 11.86 -6.01 11.81
CA ILE A 39 10.66 -6.68 11.32
C ILE A 39 10.95 -8.16 11.03
N ALA A 40 12.07 -8.46 10.38
CA ALA A 40 12.50 -9.84 10.14
C ALA A 40 12.75 -10.60 11.45
N ASP A 41 13.37 -9.97 12.43
CA ASP A 41 13.61 -10.57 13.75
C ASP A 41 12.30 -10.82 14.51
N ILE A 42 11.38 -9.87 14.54
CA ILE A 42 10.04 -10.03 15.16
C ILE A 42 9.27 -11.17 14.49
N GLN A 43 9.28 -11.27 13.16
CA GLN A 43 8.60 -12.34 12.44
C GLN A 43 9.13 -13.73 12.81
N ASN A 44 10.42 -13.83 13.14
CA ASN A 44 11.06 -15.08 13.55
C ASN A 44 10.88 -15.43 15.03
N ARG A 45 10.28 -14.53 15.81
CA ARG A 45 9.96 -14.74 17.24
C ARG A 45 8.46 -14.97 17.46
N SER A 46 8.03 -14.94 18.73
CA SER A 46 6.62 -14.91 19.07
C SER A 46 6.00 -13.56 18.68
N HIS A 47 5.00 -13.56 17.82
CA HIS A 47 4.31 -12.38 17.35
C HIS A 47 2.78 -12.59 17.39
N LEU A 48 2.03 -11.49 17.38
CA LEU A 48 0.56 -11.51 17.42
C LEU A 48 -0.06 -11.55 16.03
N ILE A 49 0.61 -10.96 15.04
CA ILE A 49 0.21 -10.90 13.64
C ILE A 49 1.46 -11.10 12.77
N HIS A 50 1.30 -11.47 11.52
CA HIS A 50 2.42 -11.62 10.60
C HIS A 50 2.93 -10.26 10.16
N HIS A 51 4.25 -10.08 10.21
CA HIS A 51 4.94 -8.85 9.84
C HIS A 51 5.75 -9.05 8.57
N ARG A 52 5.55 -8.17 7.59
CA ARG A 52 6.24 -8.12 6.31
C ARG A 52 6.78 -6.72 6.08
N PHE A 53 7.80 -6.58 5.26
CA PHE A 53 8.40 -5.29 4.93
C PHE A 53 8.09 -4.92 3.48
N HIS A 54 7.57 -3.72 3.27
CA HIS A 54 7.33 -3.11 1.97
C HIS A 54 8.28 -1.92 1.80
N LEU A 55 9.22 -2.03 0.86
CA LEU A 55 10.14 -0.95 0.53
C LEU A 55 9.50 -0.03 -0.52
N ARG A 56 9.25 1.23 -0.15
CA ARG A 56 8.85 2.28 -1.09
C ARG A 56 10.10 2.99 -1.59
N LEU A 57 10.49 2.67 -2.83
CA LEU A 57 11.71 3.18 -3.46
C LEU A 57 11.38 4.42 -4.27
N GLU A 58 11.87 5.58 -3.82
CA GLU A 58 11.79 6.83 -4.61
C GLU A 58 12.78 6.75 -5.78
N ILE A 59 12.29 6.90 -7.01
CA ILE A 59 13.15 6.79 -8.20
C ILE A 59 14.15 7.92 -8.32
N ASP A 60 13.93 9.06 -7.65
CA ASP A 60 14.86 10.18 -7.57
C ASP A 60 15.96 9.99 -6.50
N ASN A 61 15.92 8.91 -5.74
CA ASN A 61 16.97 8.50 -4.82
C ASN A 61 17.91 7.49 -5.49
N VAL A 62 18.88 7.99 -6.26
CA VAL A 62 19.81 7.11 -6.99
C VAL A 62 20.68 6.24 -6.08
N ASP A 63 20.95 6.69 -4.86
CA ASP A 63 21.72 5.92 -3.87
C ASP A 63 20.92 4.75 -3.28
N ALA A 64 19.59 4.79 -3.40
CA ALA A 64 18.71 3.72 -2.95
C ALA A 64 18.85 2.43 -3.77
N PHE A 65 19.42 2.50 -4.97
CA PHE A 65 19.60 1.35 -5.85
C PHE A 65 20.43 0.24 -5.18
N ASP A 66 21.62 0.57 -4.69
CA ASP A 66 22.50 -0.42 -4.04
C ASP A 66 21.93 -0.90 -2.70
N ILE A 67 21.19 -0.03 -2.01
CA ILE A 67 20.52 -0.37 -0.75
C ILE A 67 19.40 -1.40 -1.00
N ALA A 68 18.56 -1.15 -2.01
CA ALA A 68 17.48 -2.06 -2.38
C ALA A 68 18.04 -3.43 -2.81
N ARG A 69 19.12 -3.45 -3.60
CA ARG A 69 19.80 -4.70 -3.99
C ARG A 69 20.30 -5.50 -2.77
N ASP A 70 20.95 -4.83 -1.83
CA ASP A 70 21.41 -5.47 -0.58
C ASP A 70 20.24 -6.04 0.22
N MET A 71 19.18 -5.25 0.40
CA MET A 71 18.00 -5.68 1.15
C MET A 71 17.27 -6.87 0.48
N ILE A 72 17.17 -6.88 -0.85
CA ILE A 72 16.63 -8.02 -1.61
C ILE A 72 17.51 -9.26 -1.40
N ALA A 73 18.83 -9.14 -1.60
CA ALA A 73 19.76 -10.24 -1.46
C ALA A 73 19.78 -10.85 -0.03
N ARG A 74 19.49 -10.03 0.98
CA ARG A 74 19.37 -10.43 2.39
C ARG A 74 17.97 -10.92 2.77
N ASN A 75 17.03 -10.96 1.82
CA ASN A 75 15.63 -11.35 2.04
C ASN A 75 14.93 -10.55 3.16
N LEU A 76 15.19 -9.24 3.19
CA LEU A 76 14.62 -8.33 4.18
C LEU A 76 13.30 -7.69 3.73
N ILE A 77 12.99 -7.71 2.42
CA ILE A 77 11.79 -7.10 1.86
C ILE A 77 10.89 -8.15 1.21
N HIS A 78 9.59 -7.86 1.19
CA HIS A 78 8.56 -8.76 0.67
C HIS A 78 7.75 -8.12 -0.45
N GLU A 79 7.85 -6.81 -0.58
CA GLU A 79 7.26 -5.99 -1.62
C GLU A 79 8.17 -4.79 -1.87
N ILE A 80 8.33 -4.39 -3.12
CA ILE A 80 9.00 -3.16 -3.51
C ILE A 80 8.10 -2.36 -4.45
N SER A 81 7.83 -1.08 -4.13
CA SER A 81 7.12 -0.18 -5.04
C SER A 81 8.03 0.93 -5.56
N PHE A 82 7.95 1.19 -6.86
CA PHE A 82 8.64 2.28 -7.51
C PHE A 82 7.77 3.53 -7.43
N MET A 83 8.29 4.54 -6.72
CA MET A 83 7.61 5.79 -6.42
C MET A 83 8.14 6.91 -7.29
N ASP A 84 7.27 7.60 -8.01
CA ASP A 84 7.60 8.80 -8.77
C ASP A 84 6.79 9.99 -8.28
N HIS A 85 7.39 10.78 -7.41
CA HIS A 85 6.81 12.00 -6.87
C HIS A 85 7.31 13.27 -7.60
N THR A 86 7.80 13.14 -8.82
CA THR A 86 8.22 14.29 -9.65
C THR A 86 7.03 15.22 -9.87
N PRO A 87 7.19 16.56 -9.64
CA PRO A 87 6.14 17.53 -9.88
C PRO A 87 5.61 17.50 -11.32
N GLY A 88 4.31 17.42 -11.48
CA GLY A 88 3.61 17.28 -12.77
C GLY A 88 3.25 15.85 -13.12
N GLN A 89 3.54 14.86 -12.23
CA GLN A 89 3.20 13.45 -12.42
C GLN A 89 2.48 12.88 -11.19
N GLY A 90 1.78 11.76 -11.35
CA GLY A 90 1.11 11.02 -10.30
C GLY A 90 0.19 11.90 -9.44
N GLN A 91 0.29 11.78 -8.13
CA GLN A 91 -0.49 12.61 -7.20
C GLN A 91 -0.20 14.12 -7.32
N TYR A 92 0.99 14.51 -7.83
CA TYR A 92 1.41 15.90 -8.03
C TYR A 92 1.25 16.40 -9.45
N ARG A 93 0.42 15.74 -10.28
CA ARG A 93 0.08 16.22 -11.63
C ARG A 93 -0.57 17.60 -11.61
N ASN A 94 -1.30 17.94 -10.53
CA ASN A 94 -1.77 19.28 -10.25
C ASN A 94 -0.74 20.02 -9.41
N LEU A 95 -0.07 21.02 -10.00
CA LEU A 95 0.96 21.82 -9.35
C LEU A 95 0.45 22.69 -8.18
N GLU A 96 -0.87 22.97 -8.11
CA GLU A 96 -1.46 23.64 -6.95
C GLU A 96 -1.45 22.73 -5.72
N VAL A 97 -1.83 21.44 -5.89
CA VAL A 97 -1.75 20.44 -4.83
C VAL A 97 -0.31 20.23 -4.37
N TYR A 98 0.63 20.23 -5.32
CA TYR A 98 2.06 20.17 -4.99
C TYR A 98 2.50 21.40 -4.20
N ARG A 99 2.08 22.61 -4.59
CA ARG A 99 2.37 23.85 -3.84
C ARG A 99 1.84 23.80 -2.42
N GLU A 100 0.60 23.40 -2.21
CA GLU A 100 0.01 23.24 -0.87
C GLU A 100 0.80 22.25 -0.02
N THR A 101 1.29 21.17 -0.62
CA THR A 101 2.14 20.18 0.06
C THR A 101 3.48 20.79 0.45
N VAL A 102 4.14 21.49 -0.48
CA VAL A 102 5.38 22.20 -0.21
C VAL A 102 5.18 23.23 0.90
N ASP A 103 4.15 24.05 0.85
CA ASP A 103 3.86 25.08 1.88
C ASP A 103 3.59 24.46 3.25
N LYS A 104 2.90 23.31 3.28
CA LYS A 104 2.57 22.61 4.53
C LYS A 104 3.80 22.00 5.20
N TYR A 105 4.69 21.40 4.42
CA TYR A 105 5.85 20.67 4.94
C TYR A 105 7.13 21.52 4.98
N HIS A 106 7.20 22.59 4.17
CA HIS A 106 8.38 23.45 4.02
C HIS A 106 8.22 24.85 4.58
N GLY A 107 7.04 25.23 5.04
CA GLY A 107 6.81 26.56 5.64
C GLY A 107 7.71 26.90 6.84
N MET A 108 8.43 25.92 7.36
CA MET A 108 9.40 26.09 8.45
C MET A 108 10.89 25.92 8.03
N GLU A 109 11.19 25.37 6.84
CA GLU A 109 12.56 24.99 6.47
C GLU A 109 13.06 25.58 5.14
N ASN A 110 12.18 26.20 4.34
CA ASN A 110 12.61 26.88 3.12
C ASN A 110 13.28 28.23 3.46
N GLU A 111 14.53 28.19 3.86
CA GLU A 111 15.38 29.37 4.04
C GLU A 111 15.46 30.19 2.73
N GLY A 112 14.38 30.91 2.38
CA GLY A 112 14.36 31.91 1.34
C GLY A 112 14.24 31.41 -0.11
N LYS A 113 13.96 30.10 -0.38
CA LYS A 113 13.72 29.59 -1.73
C LYS A 113 12.29 29.87 -2.17
N THR A 114 12.11 30.29 -3.43
CA THR A 114 10.79 30.43 -4.05
C THR A 114 10.22 29.06 -4.44
N PHE A 115 8.89 28.97 -4.61
CA PHE A 115 8.24 27.75 -5.11
C PHE A 115 8.80 27.31 -6.48
N GLU A 116 9.09 28.26 -7.35
CA GLU A 116 9.68 28.04 -8.66
C GLU A 116 11.08 27.39 -8.57
N GLU A 117 11.91 27.83 -7.62
CA GLU A 117 13.23 27.24 -7.38
C GLU A 117 13.14 25.82 -6.83
N VAL A 118 12.16 25.53 -5.95
CA VAL A 118 11.89 24.18 -5.44
C VAL A 118 11.39 23.28 -6.56
N LEU A 119 10.47 23.77 -7.38
CA LEU A 119 9.91 23.04 -8.53
C LEU A 119 10.99 22.69 -9.56
N GLU A 120 11.86 23.65 -9.90
CA GLU A 120 12.96 23.45 -10.84
C GLU A 120 14.00 22.45 -10.30
N HIS A 121 14.33 22.56 -9.01
CA HIS A 121 15.22 21.61 -8.34
C HIS A 121 14.69 20.18 -8.47
N HIS A 122 13.42 19.93 -8.15
CA HIS A 122 12.83 18.59 -8.21
C HIS A 122 12.70 18.06 -9.65
N ARG A 123 12.42 18.91 -10.64
CA ARG A 123 12.38 18.51 -12.05
C ARG A 123 13.72 18.12 -12.64
N ASN A 124 14.80 18.69 -12.10
CA ASN A 124 16.17 18.48 -12.59
C ASN A 124 16.94 17.40 -11.82
N LYS A 125 16.30 16.73 -10.85
CA LYS A 125 16.92 15.62 -10.12
C LYS A 125 17.27 14.48 -11.05
N LYS A 126 18.38 13.80 -10.76
CA LYS A 126 18.70 12.51 -11.38
C LYS A 126 17.72 11.46 -10.84
N VAL A 127 17.23 10.65 -11.74
CA VAL A 127 16.37 9.51 -11.39
C VAL A 127 17.06 8.20 -11.79
N LEU A 128 16.65 7.10 -11.17
CA LEU A 128 17.05 5.78 -11.57
C LEU A 128 16.69 5.54 -13.04
N SER A 129 17.62 5.01 -13.80
CA SER A 129 17.39 4.65 -15.19
C SER A 129 16.45 3.45 -15.31
N PHE A 130 15.78 3.31 -16.46
CA PHE A 130 14.95 2.15 -16.75
C PHE A 130 15.72 0.83 -16.55
N ALA A 131 17.00 0.77 -16.96
CA ALA A 131 17.83 -0.43 -16.79
C ALA A 131 18.07 -0.77 -15.30
N GLN A 132 18.23 0.22 -14.43
CA GLN A 132 18.37 -0.01 -12.98
C GLN A 132 17.06 -0.48 -12.36
N LEU A 133 15.91 0.11 -12.75
CA LEU A 133 14.60 -0.34 -12.29
C LEU A 133 14.31 -1.77 -12.77
N GLN A 134 14.67 -2.11 -14.01
CA GLN A 134 14.54 -3.46 -14.55
C GLN A 134 15.40 -4.46 -13.77
N GLU A 135 16.64 -4.11 -13.46
CA GLU A 135 17.54 -4.96 -12.65
C GLU A 135 16.93 -5.23 -11.27
N LEU A 136 16.37 -4.20 -10.61
CA LEU A 136 15.70 -4.38 -9.31
C LEU A 136 14.45 -5.25 -9.41
N ALA A 137 13.63 -5.04 -10.44
CA ALA A 137 12.41 -5.84 -10.64
C ALA A 137 12.75 -7.31 -10.92
N ASP A 138 13.73 -7.57 -11.79
CA ASP A 138 14.18 -8.93 -12.09
C ASP A 138 14.75 -9.62 -10.83
N LEU A 139 15.54 -8.90 -10.04
CA LEU A 139 16.11 -9.42 -8.80
C LEU A 139 15.00 -9.67 -7.75
N ALA A 140 14.00 -8.80 -7.65
CA ALA A 140 12.85 -8.98 -6.78
C ALA A 140 12.07 -10.25 -7.15
N HIS A 141 11.73 -10.44 -8.42
CA HIS A 141 11.02 -11.63 -8.89
C HIS A 141 11.82 -12.92 -8.67
N GLN A 142 13.14 -12.91 -8.89
CA GLN A 142 14.00 -14.06 -8.60
C GLN A 142 13.97 -14.46 -7.13
N ASN A 143 13.66 -13.53 -6.23
CA ASN A 143 13.53 -13.74 -4.79
C ASN A 143 12.07 -13.81 -4.31
N HIS A 144 11.09 -14.00 -5.22
CA HIS A 144 9.65 -14.08 -4.91
C HIS A 144 9.11 -12.82 -4.19
N ILE A 145 9.66 -11.66 -4.51
CA ILE A 145 9.23 -10.36 -4.00
C ILE A 145 8.34 -9.71 -5.05
N THR A 146 7.17 -9.25 -4.63
CA THR A 146 6.22 -8.56 -5.50
C THR A 146 6.70 -7.16 -5.83
N VAL A 147 6.53 -6.75 -7.09
CA VAL A 147 6.89 -5.43 -7.59
C VAL A 147 5.64 -4.61 -7.83
N ALA A 148 5.59 -3.40 -7.28
CA ALA A 148 4.47 -2.48 -7.45
C ALA A 148 4.91 -1.16 -8.08
N SER A 149 3.98 -0.48 -8.75
CA SER A 149 4.04 0.94 -9.10
C SER A 149 3.10 1.73 -8.21
N HIS A 150 3.27 3.03 -8.14
CA HIS A 150 2.43 3.87 -7.29
C HIS A 150 1.96 5.12 -8.03
N ASP A 151 0.72 5.54 -7.77
CA ASP A 151 0.10 6.74 -8.34
C ASP A 151 0.19 6.78 -9.88
N ASP A 152 -0.12 5.66 -10.53
CA ASP A 152 -0.16 5.61 -11.99
C ASP A 152 -1.23 6.56 -12.53
N ASP A 153 -0.82 7.45 -13.44
CA ASP A 153 -1.67 8.54 -13.93
C ASP A 153 -1.88 8.55 -15.44
N THR A 154 -1.10 7.76 -16.19
CA THR A 154 -1.17 7.67 -17.65
C THR A 154 -1.07 6.23 -18.15
N LEU A 155 -1.59 6.01 -19.37
CA LEU A 155 -1.46 4.72 -20.05
C LEU A 155 0.00 4.42 -20.43
N GLU A 156 0.77 5.44 -20.77
CA GLU A 156 2.19 5.35 -21.08
C GLU A 156 2.97 4.81 -19.89
N LYS A 157 2.68 5.32 -18.68
CA LYS A 157 3.30 4.83 -17.43
C LYS A 157 2.95 3.36 -17.19
N LEU A 158 1.70 2.96 -17.40
CA LEU A 158 1.29 1.55 -17.29
C LEU A 158 2.04 0.65 -18.29
N HIS A 159 2.27 1.11 -19.52
CA HIS A 159 3.06 0.35 -20.49
C HIS A 159 4.52 0.19 -20.08
N LEU A 160 5.14 1.22 -19.51
CA LEU A 160 6.49 1.15 -18.95
C LEU A 160 6.53 0.18 -17.77
N ASN A 161 5.59 0.28 -16.84
CA ASN A 161 5.49 -0.59 -15.68
C ASN A 161 5.30 -2.06 -16.09
N ARG A 162 4.52 -2.32 -17.14
CA ARG A 162 4.38 -3.67 -17.68
C ARG A 162 5.70 -4.22 -18.26
N GLN A 163 6.50 -3.37 -18.91
CA GLN A 163 7.83 -3.79 -19.39
C GLN A 163 8.77 -4.09 -18.23
N LEU A 164 8.68 -3.36 -17.13
CA LEU A 164 9.42 -3.62 -15.88
C LEU A 164 8.95 -4.89 -15.16
N GLY A 165 7.84 -5.51 -15.57
CA GLY A 165 7.29 -6.67 -14.89
C GLY A 165 6.55 -6.33 -13.59
N VAL A 166 6.05 -5.09 -13.44
CA VAL A 166 5.24 -4.69 -12.28
C VAL A 166 4.01 -5.58 -12.16
N ASP A 167 3.71 -6.06 -10.96
CA ASP A 167 2.59 -6.94 -10.63
C ASP A 167 1.36 -6.15 -10.16
N ILE A 168 1.59 -5.04 -9.47
CA ILE A 168 0.57 -4.25 -8.77
C ILE A 168 0.65 -2.79 -9.19
N SER A 169 -0.52 -2.19 -9.49
CA SER A 169 -0.71 -0.74 -9.61
C SER A 169 -1.37 -0.22 -8.34
N GLU A 170 -0.59 0.45 -7.47
CA GLU A 170 -1.09 1.03 -6.22
C GLU A 170 -1.65 2.44 -6.48
N PHE A 171 -2.87 2.67 -6.05
CA PHE A 171 -3.55 3.97 -6.06
C PHE A 171 -3.57 4.66 -7.43
N PRO A 172 -4.02 3.99 -8.52
CA PRO A 172 -4.16 4.64 -9.81
C PRO A 172 -5.03 5.88 -9.68
N ILE A 173 -4.58 6.98 -10.33
CA ILE A 173 -5.14 8.32 -10.10
C ILE A 173 -6.54 8.49 -10.66
N THR A 174 -6.84 7.84 -11.78
CA THR A 174 -8.15 7.93 -12.44
C THR A 174 -8.76 6.55 -12.65
N GLU A 175 -10.08 6.50 -12.79
CA GLU A 175 -10.79 5.27 -13.10
C GLU A 175 -10.38 4.67 -14.45
N GLU A 176 -10.06 5.51 -15.44
CA GLU A 176 -9.57 5.09 -16.74
C GLU A 176 -8.25 4.32 -16.60
N VAL A 177 -7.31 4.87 -15.83
CA VAL A 177 -6.01 4.26 -15.57
C VAL A 177 -6.18 2.97 -14.74
N ALA A 178 -7.02 2.98 -13.71
CA ALA A 178 -7.32 1.77 -12.92
C ALA A 178 -7.88 0.64 -13.77
N LYS A 179 -8.85 0.96 -14.66
CA LYS A 179 -9.45 0.00 -15.58
C LYS A 179 -8.43 -0.53 -16.60
N ALA A 180 -7.57 0.34 -17.10
CA ALA A 180 -6.51 -0.06 -18.02
C ALA A 180 -5.48 -0.98 -17.33
N ALA A 181 -5.04 -0.64 -16.12
CA ALA A 181 -4.15 -1.46 -15.31
C ALA A 181 -4.74 -2.86 -15.06
N HIS A 182 -5.98 -2.93 -14.59
CA HIS A 182 -6.69 -4.20 -14.39
C HIS A 182 -6.76 -5.03 -15.69
N ASN A 183 -7.14 -4.41 -16.82
CA ASN A 183 -7.22 -5.08 -18.12
C ASN A 183 -5.85 -5.54 -18.65
N MET A 184 -4.78 -4.87 -18.26
CA MET A 184 -3.40 -5.26 -18.57
C MET A 184 -2.88 -6.39 -17.67
N GLY A 185 -3.65 -6.80 -16.66
CA GLY A 185 -3.35 -7.90 -15.75
C GLY A 185 -2.61 -7.51 -14.48
N PHE A 186 -2.48 -6.21 -14.19
CA PHE A 186 -2.03 -5.77 -12.86
C PHE A 186 -3.11 -6.03 -11.81
N TYR A 187 -2.73 -6.34 -10.60
CA TYR A 187 -3.61 -6.13 -9.46
C TYR A 187 -3.70 -4.64 -9.16
N THR A 188 -4.91 -4.12 -8.96
CA THR A 188 -5.14 -2.71 -8.65
C THR A 188 -5.52 -2.54 -7.20
N ILE A 189 -4.87 -1.60 -6.50
CA ILE A 189 -5.10 -1.33 -5.07
C ILE A 189 -5.74 0.04 -4.87
N ALA A 190 -6.73 0.11 -3.98
CA ALA A 190 -7.26 1.37 -3.47
C ALA A 190 -7.33 1.36 -1.94
N GLY A 191 -7.30 2.54 -1.32
CA GLY A 191 -7.40 2.71 0.12
C GLY A 191 -8.83 2.58 0.63
N ALA A 192 -9.05 1.76 1.64
CA ALA A 192 -10.35 1.64 2.32
C ALA A 192 -10.88 2.96 2.92
N PRO A 193 -10.03 3.88 3.43
CA PRO A 193 -10.47 5.20 3.90
C PRO A 193 -11.24 6.01 2.85
N ASN A 194 -10.87 5.89 1.56
CA ASN A 194 -11.56 6.56 0.45
C ASN A 194 -13.06 6.19 0.39
N ILE A 195 -13.40 4.94 0.70
CA ILE A 195 -14.80 4.47 0.73
C ILE A 195 -15.58 5.13 1.87
N LEU A 196 -14.97 5.22 3.06
CA LEU A 196 -15.63 5.81 4.24
C LEU A 196 -15.85 7.31 4.09
N LEU A 197 -14.89 8.00 3.47
CA LEU A 197 -14.94 9.44 3.22
C LEU A 197 -15.85 9.81 2.05
N GLY A 198 -16.23 8.82 1.22
CA GLY A 198 -17.06 9.05 0.02
C GLY A 198 -16.28 9.61 -1.17
N GLY A 199 -14.96 9.58 -1.13
CA GLY A 199 -14.07 10.06 -2.20
C GLY A 199 -12.63 10.20 -1.75
N SER A 200 -11.74 10.57 -2.68
CA SER A 200 -10.34 10.84 -2.40
C SER A 200 -10.13 12.22 -1.77
N HIS A 201 -9.22 12.34 -0.82
CA HIS A 201 -8.77 13.64 -0.28
C HIS A 201 -8.15 14.55 -1.35
N SER A 202 -7.51 13.97 -2.35
CA SER A 202 -6.80 14.70 -3.42
C SER A 202 -7.67 14.94 -4.67
N GLY A 203 -8.98 14.62 -4.60
CA GLY A 203 -9.86 14.69 -5.79
C GLY A 203 -9.58 13.61 -6.84
N ASN A 204 -8.83 12.57 -6.49
CA ASN A 204 -8.50 11.42 -7.33
C ASN A 204 -9.69 10.43 -7.39
N MET A 205 -9.48 9.27 -7.98
CA MET A 205 -10.48 8.22 -8.19
C MET A 205 -11.29 7.89 -6.92
N SER A 206 -12.61 7.71 -7.06
CA SER A 206 -13.45 7.13 -6.02
C SER A 206 -13.27 5.62 -5.98
N ALA A 207 -12.74 5.08 -4.87
CA ALA A 207 -12.56 3.65 -4.70
C ALA A 207 -13.88 2.88 -4.77
N ALA A 208 -14.97 3.43 -4.21
CA ALA A 208 -16.29 2.79 -4.27
C ALA A 208 -16.79 2.66 -5.71
N GLN A 209 -16.67 3.72 -6.53
CA GLN A 209 -17.08 3.69 -7.93
C GLN A 209 -16.21 2.74 -8.76
N ALA A 210 -14.91 2.77 -8.54
CA ALA A 210 -13.98 1.89 -9.25
C ALA A 210 -14.20 0.39 -8.91
N ILE A 211 -14.56 0.06 -7.65
CA ILE A 211 -15.00 -1.29 -7.27
C ILE A 211 -16.30 -1.66 -8.00
N GLN A 212 -17.26 -0.75 -8.09
CA GLN A 212 -18.51 -0.98 -8.82
C GLN A 212 -18.25 -1.33 -10.29
N ASN A 213 -17.27 -0.70 -10.90
CA ASN A 213 -16.90 -0.88 -12.30
C ASN A 213 -15.88 -2.03 -12.51
N GLY A 214 -15.49 -2.72 -11.45
CA GLY A 214 -14.59 -3.87 -11.51
C GLY A 214 -13.13 -3.51 -11.78
N SER A 215 -12.73 -2.27 -11.49
CA SER A 215 -11.37 -1.73 -11.77
C SER A 215 -10.43 -1.79 -10.56
N VAL A 216 -10.90 -2.24 -9.39
CA VAL A 216 -10.10 -2.38 -8.17
C VAL A 216 -10.20 -3.79 -7.65
N ASP A 217 -9.06 -4.44 -7.47
CA ASP A 217 -8.94 -5.83 -7.01
C ASP A 217 -8.74 -5.93 -5.50
N ILE A 218 -8.02 -4.99 -4.91
CA ILE A 218 -7.55 -5.03 -3.52
C ILE A 218 -7.93 -3.73 -2.81
N LEU A 219 -8.34 -3.87 -1.55
CA LEU A 219 -8.43 -2.78 -0.60
C LEU A 219 -7.35 -2.92 0.45
N CYS A 220 -6.57 -1.87 0.65
CA CYS A 220 -5.62 -1.77 1.74
C CYS A 220 -6.11 -0.84 2.85
N SER A 221 -5.52 -0.99 4.03
CA SER A 221 -5.85 -0.15 5.20
C SER A 221 -5.32 1.28 5.09
N ASP A 222 -4.29 1.49 4.26
CA ASP A 222 -3.62 2.77 4.12
C ASP A 222 -3.25 3.37 5.51
N TYR A 223 -3.50 4.64 5.73
CA TYR A 223 -3.24 5.34 7.00
C TYR A 223 -4.31 5.12 8.09
N PHE A 224 -5.45 4.48 7.76
CA PHE A 224 -6.58 4.32 8.69
C PHE A 224 -7.08 2.87 8.75
N PRO A 225 -6.40 1.98 9.52
CA PRO A 225 -6.71 0.56 9.58
C PRO A 225 -8.16 0.21 9.93
N GLN A 226 -8.82 1.05 10.70
CA GLN A 226 -10.24 0.88 11.09
C GLN A 226 -11.17 0.86 9.88
N ALA A 227 -10.78 1.53 8.78
CA ALA A 227 -11.59 1.58 7.57
C ALA A 227 -11.76 0.21 6.90
N LEU A 228 -10.80 -0.69 7.05
CA LEU A 228 -10.74 -1.91 6.26
C LEU A 228 -12.00 -2.77 6.43
N LEU A 229 -12.35 -3.16 7.65
CA LEU A 229 -13.56 -3.94 7.93
C LEU A 229 -14.83 -3.15 7.60
N HIS A 230 -14.91 -1.88 8.02
CA HIS A 230 -16.09 -1.06 7.82
C HIS A 230 -16.41 -0.81 6.34
N SER A 231 -15.40 -0.68 5.49
CA SER A 231 -15.58 -0.47 4.05
C SER A 231 -16.35 -1.61 3.37
N LEU A 232 -16.18 -2.85 3.84
CA LEU A 232 -16.90 -4.01 3.30
C LEU A 232 -18.41 -3.86 3.50
N PHE A 233 -18.81 -3.41 4.68
CA PHE A 233 -20.22 -3.21 5.03
C PHE A 233 -20.80 -1.97 4.35
N VAL A 234 -20.03 -0.89 4.22
CA VAL A 234 -20.45 0.28 3.41
C VAL A 234 -20.70 -0.13 1.96
N MET A 235 -19.83 -0.93 1.37
CA MET A 235 -20.00 -1.42 0.00
C MET A 235 -21.22 -2.34 -0.14
N ARG A 236 -21.51 -3.16 0.87
CA ARG A 236 -22.74 -3.97 0.91
C ARG A 236 -23.98 -3.08 0.98
N ASP A 237 -24.02 -2.19 1.96
CA ASP A 237 -25.25 -1.48 2.34
C ASP A 237 -25.60 -0.33 1.38
N LYS A 238 -24.60 0.38 0.87
CA LYS A 238 -24.81 1.53 -0.02
C LYS A 238 -24.68 1.18 -1.51
N TYR A 239 -23.86 0.18 -1.85
CA TYR A 239 -23.52 -0.13 -3.23
C TYR A 239 -24.00 -1.53 -3.69
N GLY A 240 -24.65 -2.30 -2.81
CA GLY A 240 -25.24 -3.59 -3.14
C GLY A 240 -24.23 -4.71 -3.44
N ARG A 241 -22.97 -4.55 -3.02
CA ARG A 241 -21.94 -5.60 -3.20
C ARG A 241 -22.14 -6.71 -2.15
N THR A 242 -21.72 -7.92 -2.47
CA THR A 242 -21.82 -9.03 -1.51
C THR A 242 -20.63 -9.03 -0.54
N LEU A 243 -20.84 -9.46 0.72
CA LEU A 243 -19.74 -9.57 1.69
C LEU A 243 -18.65 -10.56 1.23
N PRO A 244 -18.94 -11.73 0.65
CA PRO A 244 -17.90 -12.63 0.16
C PRO A 244 -17.03 -11.99 -0.93
N GLU A 245 -17.63 -11.23 -1.86
CA GLU A 245 -16.87 -10.50 -2.87
C GLU A 245 -15.96 -9.45 -2.23
N MET A 246 -16.49 -8.67 -1.29
CA MET A 246 -15.70 -7.64 -0.62
C MET A 246 -14.63 -8.24 0.30
N ALA A 247 -14.92 -9.37 0.96
CA ALA A 247 -13.93 -10.10 1.76
C ALA A 247 -12.73 -10.56 0.91
N ASN A 248 -12.96 -11.01 -0.33
CA ASN A 248 -11.87 -11.36 -1.22
C ASN A 248 -10.92 -10.20 -1.50
N LYS A 249 -11.42 -8.95 -1.52
CA LYS A 249 -10.58 -7.76 -1.76
C LYS A 249 -9.64 -7.42 -0.61
N VAL A 250 -9.90 -7.93 0.58
CA VAL A 250 -9.06 -7.70 1.79
C VAL A 250 -8.38 -8.97 2.30
N SER A 251 -8.59 -10.11 1.63
CA SER A 251 -8.00 -11.39 2.05
C SER A 251 -7.39 -12.17 0.88
N LEU A 252 -8.19 -12.79 0.02
CA LEU A 252 -7.70 -13.68 -1.04
C LEU A 252 -6.94 -12.93 -2.12
N ASN A 253 -7.45 -11.78 -2.57
CA ASN A 253 -6.80 -11.03 -3.65
C ASN A 253 -5.43 -10.47 -3.23
N PRO A 254 -5.28 -9.81 -2.06
CA PRO A 254 -3.95 -9.43 -1.59
C PRO A 254 -3.03 -10.64 -1.38
N ALA A 255 -3.54 -11.77 -0.87
CA ALA A 255 -2.72 -12.98 -0.72
C ALA A 255 -2.21 -13.51 -2.07
N LYS A 256 -3.04 -13.45 -3.13
CA LYS A 256 -2.63 -13.81 -4.50
C LYS A 256 -1.58 -12.85 -5.05
N ALA A 257 -1.83 -11.55 -4.92
CA ALA A 257 -0.90 -10.52 -5.41
C ALA A 257 0.48 -10.61 -4.74
N MET A 258 0.51 -10.99 -3.46
CA MET A 258 1.74 -11.16 -2.68
C MET A 258 2.36 -12.56 -2.78
N GLY A 259 1.81 -13.46 -3.60
CA GLY A 259 2.33 -14.82 -3.76
C GLY A 259 2.22 -15.72 -2.53
N ILE A 260 1.31 -15.41 -1.58
CA ILE A 260 1.13 -16.17 -0.34
C ILE A 260 -0.24 -16.89 -0.26
N ALA A 261 -0.95 -16.96 -1.38
CA ALA A 261 -2.31 -17.51 -1.42
C ALA A 261 -2.38 -19.02 -1.14
N ASP A 262 -1.29 -19.74 -1.25
CA ASP A 262 -1.23 -21.17 -0.89
C ASP A 262 -1.42 -21.39 0.60
N ASP A 263 -0.96 -20.45 1.42
CA ASP A 263 -1.05 -20.50 2.88
C ASP A 263 -2.18 -19.64 3.47
N TYR A 264 -2.56 -18.53 2.82
CA TYR A 264 -3.42 -17.49 3.41
C TYR A 264 -4.57 -17.06 2.47
N GLY A 265 -5.47 -16.24 3.01
CA GLY A 265 -6.45 -15.47 2.24
C GLY A 265 -7.79 -16.14 1.99
N SER A 266 -7.94 -17.45 2.24
CA SER A 266 -9.21 -18.18 2.11
C SER A 266 -9.34 -19.27 3.16
N ILE A 267 -10.60 -19.68 3.42
CA ILE A 267 -10.92 -20.77 4.34
C ILE A 267 -10.95 -22.07 3.53
N GLU A 268 -9.80 -22.72 3.43
CA GLU A 268 -9.60 -23.96 2.71
C GLU A 268 -8.77 -24.95 3.55
N ALA A 269 -9.03 -26.25 3.39
CA ALA A 269 -8.25 -27.28 4.09
C ALA A 269 -6.78 -27.23 3.68
N GLY A 270 -5.89 -27.21 4.67
CA GLY A 270 -4.43 -27.14 4.46
C GLY A 270 -3.84 -25.75 4.60
N LYS A 271 -4.64 -24.69 4.52
CA LYS A 271 -4.16 -23.31 4.74
C LYS A 271 -4.04 -22.95 6.22
N LYS A 272 -3.31 -21.91 6.50
CA LYS A 272 -3.19 -21.30 7.83
C LYS A 272 -4.54 -20.80 8.31
N ALA A 273 -4.87 -21.08 9.55
CA ALA A 273 -6.14 -20.63 10.13
C ALA A 273 -5.97 -19.21 10.72
N ASP A 274 -5.77 -18.23 9.84
CA ASP A 274 -5.87 -16.81 10.16
C ASP A 274 -7.31 -16.38 9.92
N LEU A 275 -8.09 -16.31 10.98
CA LEU A 275 -9.54 -16.14 10.92
C LEU A 275 -9.98 -14.93 11.71
N VAL A 276 -10.91 -14.17 11.17
CA VAL A 276 -11.57 -13.06 11.84
C VAL A 276 -13.05 -13.37 11.97
N ILE A 277 -13.56 -13.33 13.20
CA ILE A 277 -14.99 -13.44 13.48
C ILE A 277 -15.47 -12.04 13.83
N ALA A 278 -16.40 -11.55 13.03
CA ALA A 278 -17.05 -10.25 13.24
C ALA A 278 -18.55 -10.44 13.48
N ASP A 279 -19.12 -9.58 14.29
CA ASP A 279 -20.56 -9.48 14.57
C ASP A 279 -21.06 -8.08 14.21
N ILE A 280 -22.36 -7.90 14.20
CA ILE A 280 -23.00 -6.60 14.00
C ILE A 280 -23.56 -6.12 15.33
N LEU A 281 -23.02 -5.01 15.85
CA LEU A 281 -23.49 -4.37 17.06
C LEU A 281 -24.00 -2.96 16.71
N ASP A 282 -25.27 -2.72 16.99
CA ASP A 282 -25.93 -1.43 16.67
C ASP A 282 -25.75 -0.96 15.22
N GLY A 283 -25.73 -1.93 14.27
CA GLY A 283 -25.55 -1.66 12.85
C GLY A 283 -24.09 -1.53 12.39
N TYR A 284 -23.12 -1.66 13.30
CA TYR A 284 -21.69 -1.56 12.97
C TYR A 284 -20.98 -2.93 13.07
N PRO A 285 -20.08 -3.24 12.15
CA PRO A 285 -19.25 -4.44 12.25
C PRO A 285 -18.22 -4.28 13.36
N VAL A 286 -18.14 -5.29 14.23
CA VAL A 286 -17.18 -5.36 15.33
C VAL A 286 -16.46 -6.71 15.30
N VAL A 287 -15.15 -6.70 15.55
CA VAL A 287 -14.36 -7.93 15.64
C VAL A 287 -14.52 -8.53 17.02
N THR A 288 -14.98 -9.78 17.12
CA THR A 288 -15.13 -10.50 18.38
C THR A 288 -13.99 -11.46 18.64
N HIS A 289 -13.49 -12.14 17.60
CA HIS A 289 -12.35 -13.06 17.74
C HIS A 289 -11.40 -12.88 16.57
N VAL A 290 -10.11 -13.03 16.86
CA VAL A 290 -9.06 -13.16 15.86
C VAL A 290 -8.23 -14.39 16.19
N LEU A 291 -8.08 -15.28 15.21
CA LEU A 291 -7.18 -16.41 15.28
C LEU A 291 -6.00 -16.15 14.34
N VAL A 292 -4.80 -16.46 14.81
CA VAL A 292 -3.58 -16.44 14.01
C VAL A 292 -2.90 -17.80 14.16
N ASP A 293 -2.55 -18.42 13.06
CA ASP A 293 -2.04 -19.81 13.02
C ASP A 293 -2.93 -20.79 13.83
N GLY A 294 -4.25 -20.62 13.77
CA GLY A 294 -5.22 -21.45 14.46
C GLY A 294 -5.35 -21.22 15.98
N LYS A 295 -4.62 -20.25 16.53
CA LYS A 295 -4.70 -19.90 17.95
C LYS A 295 -5.51 -18.62 18.13
N THR A 296 -6.45 -18.63 19.09
CA THR A 296 -7.17 -17.41 19.47
C THR A 296 -6.20 -16.42 20.07
N THR A 297 -5.89 -15.36 19.32
CA THR A 297 -4.92 -14.30 19.69
C THR A 297 -5.63 -13.10 20.29
N SER A 298 -6.91 -12.88 19.92
CA SER A 298 -7.75 -11.84 20.52
C SER A 298 -9.19 -12.34 20.65
N ARG A 299 -9.81 -12.01 21.79
CA ARG A 299 -11.23 -12.21 22.04
C ARG A 299 -11.78 -10.99 22.76
N VAL A 300 -12.87 -10.43 22.26
CA VAL A 300 -13.56 -9.26 22.83
C VAL A 300 -15.02 -9.60 23.03
N GLU A 301 -15.53 -9.35 24.24
CA GLU A 301 -16.93 -9.48 24.56
C GLU A 301 -17.55 -8.08 24.71
N TYR A 302 -18.50 -7.77 23.84
CA TYR A 302 -19.23 -6.51 23.89
C TYR A 302 -20.43 -6.63 24.82
N ARG A 303 -20.65 -5.62 25.66
CA ARG A 303 -21.87 -5.54 26.46
C ARG A 303 -23.05 -5.20 25.55
N GLY A 304 -23.82 -6.22 25.15
CA GLY A 304 -25.13 -6.04 24.55
C GLY A 304 -26.15 -5.67 25.66
N HIS A 305 -27.01 -4.69 25.44
CA HIS A 305 -28.22 -4.61 26.19
C HIS A 305 -29.16 -5.68 25.68
N SER A 306 -29.48 -6.69 26.50
CA SER A 306 -30.58 -7.59 26.21
C SER A 306 -31.87 -6.73 26.16
N ILE A 307 -32.44 -6.58 24.96
CA ILE A 307 -33.76 -5.99 24.76
C ILE A 307 -34.80 -7.01 25.23
#